data_f3ab86201d6f684a96b808187bf87f17
#
_entry.id   f3ab86201d6f684a96b808187bf87f17
#
_cell.length_a   1.000
_cell.length_b   1.000
_cell.length_c   1.000
_cell.angle_alpha   90.00
_cell.angle_beta   90.00
_cell.angle_gamma   90.00
#
_symmetry.space_group_name_H-M   'P 1'
#
loop_
_entity.id
_entity.type
_entity.pdbx_description
1 polymer ?
#
loop_
_entity_poly.entity_id
_entity_poly.type
_entity_poly.pdbx_seq_one_letter_code
_entity_poly.pdbx_strand_id
1 'polypeptide(L)'
;MPNAFRNPLNLTLLAALVLATLAGFLLIPDAKQLPVHWGLDGGVDSTLPRNLALIQMPIATAAVWAIVALVSRFGNSGRAAGAAAGLRLILPGLTTLFLLIQLVIVLLGAGVALPFFQAH
;
A
#
# COMPACT_ATOMS: atom_id res chain seq x y z
N MET A 1 -16.62 2.61 21.17
CA MET A 1 -16.42 1.87 19.92
C MET A 1 -14.95 1.80 19.58
N PRO A 2 -14.41 0.62 19.31
CA PRO A 2 -13.01 0.57 18.90
C PRO A 2 -12.81 1.33 17.60
N ASN A 3 -11.80 2.19 17.58
CA ASN A 3 -11.44 2.95 16.41
C ASN A 3 -10.51 2.10 15.55
N ALA A 4 -10.86 1.88 14.27
CA ALA A 4 -10.05 1.10 13.34
C ALA A 4 -8.62 1.68 13.21
N PHE A 5 -8.47 3.01 13.31
CA PHE A 5 -7.18 3.66 13.18
C PHE A 5 -6.28 3.47 14.42
N ARG A 6 -6.85 3.07 15.55
CA ARG A 6 -6.10 2.73 16.77
C ARG A 6 -5.93 1.22 16.95
N ASN A 7 -6.48 0.44 16.03
CA ASN A 7 -6.33 -1.01 16.07
C ASN A 7 -4.85 -1.37 15.92
N PRO A 8 -4.27 -2.19 16.83
CA PRO A 8 -2.84 -2.55 16.74
C PRO A 8 -2.46 -3.19 15.43
N LEU A 9 -3.34 -3.99 14.83
CA LEU A 9 -3.06 -4.60 13.53
C LEU A 9 -2.90 -3.53 12.45
N ASN A 10 -3.84 -2.58 12.37
CA ASN A 10 -3.79 -1.52 11.36
C ASN A 10 -2.57 -0.61 11.56
N LEU A 11 -2.26 -0.26 12.81
CA LEU A 11 -1.09 0.56 13.12
C LEU A 11 0.21 -0.17 12.79
N THR A 12 0.28 -1.48 13.06
CA THR A 12 1.44 -2.30 12.72
C THR A 12 1.63 -2.38 11.21
N LEU A 13 0.55 -2.59 10.46
CA LEU A 13 0.61 -2.63 9.01
C LEU A 13 1.08 -1.29 8.43
N LEU A 14 0.56 -0.19 8.97
CA LEU A 14 0.97 1.14 8.53
C LEU A 14 2.44 1.40 8.84
N ALA A 15 2.89 1.03 10.04
CA ALA A 15 4.30 1.17 10.42
C ALA A 15 5.20 0.34 9.51
N ALA A 16 4.79 -0.89 9.19
CA ALA A 16 5.53 -1.75 8.26
C ALA A 16 5.62 -1.13 6.87
N LEU A 17 4.53 -0.51 6.40
CA LEU A 17 4.53 0.17 5.10
C LEU A 17 5.50 1.35 5.09
N VAL A 18 5.50 2.16 6.16
CA VAL A 18 6.43 3.29 6.29
C VAL A 18 7.88 2.78 6.30
N LEU A 19 8.17 1.74 7.08
CA LEU A 19 9.51 1.16 7.15
C LEU A 19 9.95 0.58 5.81
N ALA A 20 9.05 -0.10 5.09
CA ALA A 20 9.37 -0.63 3.77
C ALA A 20 9.68 0.50 2.79
N THR A 21 8.92 1.60 2.85
CA THR A 21 9.16 2.77 2.00
C THR A 21 10.51 3.40 2.30
N LEU A 22 10.84 3.59 3.58
CA LEU A 22 12.15 4.13 3.98
C LEU A 22 13.29 3.22 3.52
N ALA A 23 13.13 1.90 3.67
CA ALA A 23 14.11 0.95 3.19
C ALA A 23 14.33 1.09 1.68
N GLY A 24 13.26 1.30 0.92
CA GLY A 24 13.36 1.54 -0.51
C GLY A 24 14.20 2.77 -0.83
N PHE A 25 13.97 3.87 -0.13
CA PHE A 25 14.76 5.08 -0.35
C PHE A 25 16.25 4.91 0.02
N LEU A 26 16.55 4.03 0.98
CA LEU A 26 17.92 3.77 1.40
C LEU A 26 18.65 2.76 0.50
N LEU A 27 17.93 1.77 -0.03
CA LEU A 27 18.53 0.63 -0.72
C LEU A 27 18.50 0.75 -2.24
N ILE A 28 17.63 1.59 -2.80
CA ILE A 28 17.44 1.68 -4.25
C ILE A 28 18.11 2.95 -4.78
N PRO A 29 18.92 2.85 -5.86
CA PRO A 29 19.54 4.04 -6.46
C PRO A 29 18.53 5.05 -6.99
N ASP A 30 18.84 6.34 -6.88
CA ASP A 30 17.95 7.44 -7.27
C ASP A 30 17.49 7.37 -8.71
N ALA A 31 18.37 6.96 -9.61
CA ALA A 31 18.07 6.96 -11.05
C ALA A 31 17.32 5.72 -11.53
N LYS A 32 17.07 4.77 -10.63
CA LYS A 32 16.45 3.50 -11.02
C LYS A 32 14.96 3.65 -11.29
N GLN A 33 14.50 3.01 -12.38
CA GLN A 33 13.07 2.87 -12.67
C GLN A 33 12.55 1.62 -11.97
N LEU A 34 11.41 1.74 -11.30
CA LEU A 34 10.83 0.62 -10.55
C LEU A 34 9.55 0.14 -11.23
N PRO A 35 9.31 -1.19 -11.24
CA PRO A 35 8.07 -1.73 -11.79
C PRO A 35 6.91 -1.40 -10.87
N VAL A 36 5.81 -0.91 -11.44
CA VAL A 36 4.60 -0.54 -10.70
C VAL A 36 3.36 -1.24 -11.20
N HIS A 37 3.47 -1.90 -12.34
CA HIS A 37 2.37 -2.66 -12.92
C HIS A 37 2.93 -3.85 -13.69
N TRP A 38 2.25 -5.00 -13.58
CA TRP A 38 2.64 -6.23 -14.28
C TRP A 38 1.51 -6.71 -15.17
N GLY A 39 1.86 -7.26 -16.32
CA GLY A 39 0.92 -7.88 -17.21
C GLY A 39 0.48 -9.26 -16.71
N LEU A 40 -0.48 -9.86 -17.41
CA LEU A 40 -0.99 -11.18 -17.05
C LEU A 40 0.07 -12.28 -17.17
N ASP A 41 1.10 -12.05 -17.97
CA ASP A 41 2.22 -12.98 -18.15
C ASP A 41 3.30 -12.84 -17.06
N GLY A 42 3.11 -11.93 -16.11
CA GLY A 42 4.09 -11.64 -15.06
C GLY A 42 5.18 -10.65 -15.47
N GLY A 43 5.22 -10.23 -16.73
CA GLY A 43 6.17 -9.24 -17.22
C GLY A 43 5.81 -7.82 -16.77
N VAL A 44 6.83 -6.98 -16.62
CA VAL A 44 6.64 -5.58 -16.21
C VAL A 44 5.96 -4.81 -17.36
N ASP A 45 4.84 -4.18 -17.03
CA ASP A 45 4.01 -3.43 -17.98
C ASP A 45 4.28 -1.93 -17.91
N SER A 46 4.57 -1.42 -16.71
CA SER A 46 4.84 0.00 -16.48
C SER A 46 5.91 0.18 -15.42
N THR A 47 6.71 1.22 -15.56
CA THR A 47 7.70 1.61 -14.56
C THR A 47 7.55 3.09 -14.21
N LEU A 48 8.02 3.46 -13.03
CA LEU A 48 8.12 4.86 -12.58
C LEU A 48 9.50 5.12 -11.99
N PRO A 49 9.96 6.39 -11.99
CA PRO A 49 11.15 6.74 -11.24
C PRO A 49 11.03 6.34 -9.77
N ARG A 50 12.15 6.02 -9.13
CA ARG A 50 12.18 5.52 -7.74
C ARG A 50 11.30 6.32 -6.80
N ASN A 51 11.43 7.65 -6.78
CA ASN A 51 10.70 8.47 -5.82
C ASN A 51 9.19 8.35 -6.01
N LEU A 52 8.71 8.41 -7.25
CA LEU A 52 7.28 8.28 -7.53
C LEU A 52 6.77 6.87 -7.23
N ALA A 53 7.55 5.85 -7.59
CA ALA A 53 7.15 4.46 -7.34
C ALA A 53 7.03 4.17 -5.85
N LEU A 54 7.97 4.67 -5.03
CA LEU A 54 7.98 4.40 -3.59
C LEU A 54 6.90 5.17 -2.83
N ILE A 55 6.54 6.38 -3.26
CA ILE A 55 5.54 7.17 -2.53
C ILE A 55 4.11 6.81 -2.90
N GLN A 56 3.87 6.11 -4.02
CA GLN A 56 2.49 5.86 -4.46
C GLN A 56 1.72 4.95 -3.49
N MET A 57 2.34 3.94 -2.89
CA MET A 57 1.65 3.07 -1.94
C MET A 57 1.32 3.77 -0.62
N PRO A 58 2.24 4.53 0.00
CA PRO A 58 1.86 5.36 1.15
C PRO A 58 0.74 6.36 0.85
N ILE A 59 0.78 7.00 -0.32
CA ILE A 59 -0.27 7.96 -0.72
C ILE A 59 -1.60 7.22 -0.92
N ALA A 60 -1.60 6.08 -1.60
CA ALA A 60 -2.81 5.28 -1.80
C ALA A 60 -3.38 4.82 -0.47
N THR A 61 -2.53 4.38 0.45
CA THR A 61 -2.95 3.96 1.79
C THR A 61 -3.54 5.13 2.57
N ALA A 62 -2.90 6.29 2.52
CA ALA A 62 -3.41 7.50 3.18
C ALA A 62 -4.77 7.90 2.61
N ALA A 63 -4.95 7.80 1.29
CA ALA A 63 -6.23 8.11 0.65
C ALA A 63 -7.33 7.15 1.10
N VAL A 64 -7.05 5.85 1.16
CA VAL A 64 -8.01 4.85 1.63
C VAL A 64 -8.38 5.11 3.10
N TRP A 65 -7.38 5.36 3.95
CA TRP A 65 -7.62 5.66 5.36
C TRP A 65 -8.46 6.93 5.52
N ALA A 66 -8.19 7.97 4.71
CA ALA A 66 -8.98 9.21 4.73
C ALA A 66 -10.42 8.97 4.33
N ILE A 67 -10.66 8.16 3.29
CA ILE A 67 -12.02 7.80 2.86
C ILE A 67 -12.75 7.06 3.97
N VAL A 68 -12.09 6.07 4.60
CA VAL A 68 -12.68 5.32 5.71
C VAL A 68 -13.01 6.25 6.88
N ALA A 69 -12.10 7.19 7.18
CA ALA A 69 -12.32 8.17 8.25
C ALA A 69 -13.53 9.06 7.96
N LEU A 70 -13.64 9.56 6.72
CA LEU A 70 -14.75 10.43 6.32
C LEU A 70 -16.08 9.70 6.36
N VAL A 71 -16.12 8.48 5.82
CA VAL A 71 -17.36 7.67 5.85
C VAL A 71 -17.73 7.33 7.28
N SER A 72 -16.75 6.99 8.12
CA SER A 72 -17.00 6.66 9.53
C SER A 72 -17.51 7.87 10.33
N ARG A 73 -16.98 9.07 10.00
CA ARG A 73 -17.39 10.30 10.69
C ARG A 73 -18.82 10.71 10.36
N PHE A 74 -19.23 10.55 9.10
CA PHE A 74 -20.54 11.01 8.62
C PHE A 74 -21.56 9.87 8.48
N GLY A 75 -21.12 8.61 8.57
CA GLY A 75 -21.98 7.45 8.41
C GLY A 75 -22.45 6.90 9.76
N ASN A 76 -23.32 7.65 10.45
CA ASN A 76 -23.73 7.30 11.81
C ASN A 76 -25.03 6.46 11.87
N SER A 77 -25.75 6.31 10.77
CA SER A 77 -27.02 5.59 10.78
C SER A 77 -27.37 5.05 9.40
N GLY A 78 -28.23 4.04 9.35
CA GLY A 78 -28.76 3.48 8.13
C GLY A 78 -27.70 2.87 7.23
N ARG A 79 -27.84 3.09 5.93
CA ARG A 79 -26.90 2.57 4.93
C ARG A 79 -25.49 3.09 5.12
N ALA A 80 -25.35 4.34 5.56
CA ALA A 80 -24.05 4.94 5.78
C ALA A 80 -23.31 4.23 6.93
N ALA A 81 -24.01 3.84 7.99
CA ALA A 81 -23.40 3.09 9.08
C ALA A 81 -22.95 1.70 8.61
N GLY A 82 -23.73 1.03 7.77
CA GLY A 82 -23.34 -0.26 7.20
C GLY A 82 -22.14 -0.15 6.28
N ALA A 83 -22.10 0.88 5.43
CA ALA A 83 -20.95 1.14 4.56
C ALA A 83 -19.69 1.42 5.37
N ALA A 84 -19.79 2.23 6.43
CA ALA A 84 -18.66 2.53 7.30
C ALA A 84 -18.13 1.26 7.97
N ALA A 85 -19.02 0.39 8.47
CA ALA A 85 -18.62 -0.88 9.08
C ALA A 85 -17.91 -1.78 8.08
N GLY A 86 -18.43 -1.88 6.85
CA GLY A 86 -17.81 -2.67 5.79
C GLY A 86 -16.42 -2.16 5.43
N LEU A 87 -16.26 -0.84 5.29
CA LEU A 87 -14.96 -0.23 5.00
C LEU A 87 -13.95 -0.48 6.11
N ARG A 88 -14.38 -0.41 7.39
CA ARG A 88 -13.48 -0.71 8.51
C ARG A 88 -13.04 -2.16 8.51
N LEU A 89 -13.90 -3.08 8.05
CA LEU A 89 -13.54 -4.50 7.97
C LEU A 89 -12.51 -4.77 6.87
N ILE A 90 -12.58 -4.06 5.74
CA ILE A 90 -11.63 -4.27 4.63
C ILE A 90 -10.35 -3.46 4.79
N LEU A 91 -10.30 -2.50 5.71
CA LEU A 91 -9.13 -1.64 5.88
C LEU A 91 -7.83 -2.42 6.11
N PRO A 92 -7.76 -3.40 7.04
CA PRO A 92 -6.54 -4.17 7.22
C PRO A 92 -6.18 -5.00 5.99
N GLY A 93 -7.16 -5.53 5.27
CA GLY A 93 -6.91 -6.27 4.04
C GLY A 93 -6.30 -5.42 2.95
N LEU A 94 -6.84 -4.22 2.73
CA LEU A 94 -6.30 -3.28 1.75
C LEU A 94 -4.92 -2.78 2.15
N THR A 95 -4.72 -2.45 3.44
CA THR A 95 -3.42 -2.01 3.92
C THR A 95 -2.38 -3.12 3.76
N THR A 96 -2.75 -4.37 4.04
CA THR A 96 -1.87 -5.52 3.80
C THR A 96 -1.52 -5.65 2.32
N LEU A 97 -2.50 -5.50 1.43
CA LEU A 97 -2.26 -5.57 -0.01
C LEU A 97 -1.26 -4.50 -0.45
N PHE A 98 -1.46 -3.25 -0.02
CA PHE A 98 -0.54 -2.17 -0.36
C PHE A 98 0.85 -2.42 0.22
N LEU A 99 0.95 -2.96 1.43
CA LEU A 99 2.23 -3.33 2.02
C LEU A 99 2.94 -4.40 1.19
N LEU A 100 2.22 -5.45 0.76
CA LEU A 100 2.81 -6.51 -0.06
C LEU A 100 3.30 -5.98 -1.40
N ILE A 101 2.50 -5.12 -2.05
CA ILE A 101 2.92 -4.48 -3.31
C ILE A 101 4.18 -3.66 -3.09
N GLN A 102 4.23 -2.88 -2.01
CA GLN A 102 5.40 -2.05 -1.71
C GLN A 102 6.63 -2.92 -1.45
N LEU A 103 6.49 -4.02 -0.72
CA LEU A 103 7.60 -4.95 -0.48
C LEU A 103 8.12 -5.55 -1.78
N VAL A 104 7.23 -5.92 -2.70
CA VAL A 104 7.64 -6.43 -4.02
C VAL A 104 8.42 -5.36 -4.77
N ILE A 105 7.92 -4.12 -4.80
CA ILE A 105 8.60 -3.02 -5.48
C ILE A 105 9.99 -2.79 -4.88
N VAL A 106 10.10 -2.76 -3.55
CA VAL A 106 11.37 -2.53 -2.87
C VAL A 106 12.35 -3.67 -3.14
N LEU A 107 11.90 -4.92 -3.05
CA LEU A 107 12.76 -6.08 -3.28
C LEU A 107 13.28 -6.11 -4.71
N LEU A 108 12.41 -5.91 -5.69
CA LEU A 108 12.82 -5.86 -7.09
C LEU A 108 13.75 -4.69 -7.36
N GLY A 109 13.45 -3.53 -6.77
CA GLY A 109 14.29 -2.34 -6.90
C GLY A 109 15.67 -2.51 -6.28
N ALA A 110 15.77 -3.28 -5.19
CA ALA A 110 17.02 -3.60 -4.53
C ALA A 110 17.82 -4.70 -5.23
N GLY A 111 17.30 -5.27 -6.31
CA GLY A 111 17.98 -6.28 -7.09
C GLY A 111 17.66 -7.72 -6.72
N VAL A 112 16.67 -7.93 -5.85
CA VAL A 112 16.25 -9.28 -5.49
C VAL A 112 15.42 -9.87 -6.63
N ALA A 113 15.78 -11.07 -7.08
CA ALA A 113 15.03 -11.78 -8.10
C ALA A 113 13.84 -12.50 -7.46
N LEU A 114 12.64 -12.22 -7.94
CA LEU A 114 11.42 -12.89 -7.49
C LEU A 114 10.91 -13.80 -8.60
N PRO A 115 10.60 -15.08 -8.31
CA PRO A 115 10.22 -16.04 -9.35
C PRO A 115 8.88 -15.71 -10.02
N PHE A 116 8.02 -14.92 -9.37
CA PHE A 116 6.69 -14.59 -9.89
C PHE A 116 6.69 -13.29 -10.70
N PHE A 117 7.75 -12.49 -10.63
CA PHE A 117 7.79 -11.17 -11.26
C PHE A 117 9.07 -11.00 -12.06
N GLN A 118 8.96 -10.40 -13.23
CA GLN A 118 10.09 -10.07 -14.09
C GLN A 118 10.30 -8.56 -14.06
N ALA A 119 11.51 -8.13 -13.65
CA ALA A 119 11.86 -6.71 -13.53
C ALA A 119 12.87 -6.34 -14.62
N HIS A 120 12.39 -6.26 -15.85
CA HIS A 120 13.25 -5.90 -16.99
C HIS A 120 13.35 -4.41 -17.18
#